data_f912e8d168223c0646d72d22f97bb0b4
#
_entry.id   f912e8d168223c0646d72d22f97bb0b4
#
_cell.length_a   1.000
_cell.length_b   1.000
_cell.length_c   1.000
_cell.angle_alpha   90.00
_cell.angle_beta   90.00
_cell.angle_gamma   90.00
#
_symmetry.space_group_name_H-M   'P 1'
#
loop_
_entity.id
_entity.type
_entity.pdbx_description
1 polymer ?
#
loop_
_entity_poly.entity_id
_entity_poly.type
_entity_poly.pdbx_seq_one_letter_code
_entity_poly.pdbx_strand_id
1 'polypeptide(L)' 'MKTVNVEEYTYNRLTSVLKEIMHEKRRDVNYDDVINELIDTYQQNNCAHFGAAAGGG' A
#
# COMPACT_ATOMS: atom_id res chain seq x y z
N MET A 1 2.17 -4.99 -16.51
CA MET A 1 1.93 -3.98 -15.47
C MET A 1 0.50 -3.51 -15.55
N LYS A 2 -0.12 -3.34 -14.42
CA LYS A 2 -1.51 -2.91 -14.39
C LYS A 2 -1.62 -1.48 -13.93
N THR A 3 -2.71 -0.83 -14.33
CA THR A 3 -2.97 0.55 -13.96
C THR A 3 -4.16 0.60 -13.01
N VAL A 4 -4.01 1.40 -11.97
CA VAL A 4 -5.09 1.59 -11.01
C VAL A 4 -5.47 3.06 -11.02
N ASN A 5 -6.76 3.32 -11.17
CA ASN A 5 -7.27 4.68 -11.14
C ASN A 5 -7.61 5.08 -9.71
N VAL A 6 -7.12 6.23 -9.29
CA VAL A 6 -7.41 6.73 -7.96
C VAL A 6 -7.81 8.19 -8.06
N GLU A 7 -8.56 8.63 -7.06
CA GLU A 7 -8.93 10.02 -6.96
C GLU A 7 -7.72 10.87 -6.60
N GLU A 8 -7.80 12.15 -6.91
CA GLU A 8 -6.69 13.05 -6.61
C GLU A 8 -6.39 13.08 -5.11
N TYR A 9 -7.42 13.05 -4.31
CA TYR A 9 -7.26 13.02 -2.86
C TYR A 9 -6.45 11.79 -2.43
N THR A 10 -6.79 10.64 -2.98
CA THR A 10 -6.08 9.41 -2.66
C THR A 10 -4.65 9.44 -3.17
N TYR A 11 -4.47 10.00 -4.34
CA TYR A 11 -3.14 10.11 -4.92
C TYR A 11 -2.24 10.97 -4.05
N ASN A 12 -2.77 12.09 -3.54
CA ASN A 12 -1.98 12.96 -2.69
C ASN A 12 -1.57 12.28 -1.40
N ARG A 13 -2.48 11.53 -0.82
CA ARG A 13 -2.16 10.78 0.39
C ARG A 13 -1.13 9.71 0.11
N LEU A 14 -1.26 9.04 -1.01
CA LEU A 14 -0.32 8.00 -1.39
C LEU A 14 1.07 8.58 -1.60
N THR A 15 1.14 9.77 -2.21
CA THR A 15 2.41 10.44 -2.41
C THR A 15 3.07 10.78 -1.07
N SER A 16 2.28 11.21 -0.10
CA SER A 16 2.81 11.51 1.23
C SER A 16 3.41 10.27 1.86
N VAL A 17 2.72 9.14 1.74
CA VAL A 17 3.22 7.89 2.29
C VAL A 17 4.50 7.47 1.55
N LEU A 18 4.52 7.68 0.25
CA LEU A 18 5.71 7.35 -0.54
C LEU A 18 6.92 8.10 0.00
N LYS A 19 6.77 9.39 0.25
CA LYS A 19 7.88 10.18 0.75
C LYS A 19 8.32 9.74 2.13
N GLU A 20 7.38 9.37 2.97
CA GLU A 20 7.70 8.89 4.30
C GLU A 20 8.47 7.59 4.26
N ILE A 21 8.05 6.68 3.39
CA ILE A 21 8.73 5.40 3.28
C ILE A 21 10.13 5.58 2.71
N MET A 22 10.26 6.44 1.72
CA MET A 22 11.57 6.72 1.15
C MET A 22 12.52 7.25 2.22
N HIS A 23 12.01 8.14 3.04
CA HIS A 23 12.82 8.73 4.10
C HIS A 23 13.20 7.70 5.15
N GLU A 24 12.24 6.88 5.52
CA GLU A 24 12.45 5.90 6.57
C GLU A 24 13.41 4.80 6.14
N LYS A 25 13.22 4.30 4.94
CA LYS A 25 14.03 3.19 4.45
C LYS A 25 15.29 3.66 3.75
N ARG A 26 15.39 4.94 3.49
CA ARG A 26 16.57 5.55 2.90
C ARG A 26 16.92 4.93 1.55
N ARG A 27 15.89 4.67 0.76
CA ARG A 27 16.07 4.15 -0.58
C ARG A 27 14.90 4.60 -1.42
N ASP A 28 15.12 4.52 -2.74
CA ASP A 28 14.05 4.88 -3.65
C ASP A 28 12.97 3.82 -3.62
N VAL A 29 11.74 4.28 -3.55
CA VAL A 29 10.60 3.39 -3.67
C VAL A 29 9.65 4.01 -4.70
N ASN A 30 8.91 3.17 -5.37
CA ASN A 30 7.90 3.66 -6.31
C ASN A 30 6.52 3.38 -5.73
N TYR A 31 5.49 3.74 -6.49
CA TYR A 31 4.12 3.56 -5.98
C TYR A 31 3.78 2.08 -5.82
N ASP A 32 4.33 1.25 -6.65
CA ASP A 32 4.10 -0.19 -6.52
C ASP A 32 4.62 -0.69 -5.18
N ASP A 33 5.82 -0.24 -4.81
CA ASP A 33 6.40 -0.60 -3.52
C ASP A 33 5.54 -0.11 -2.37
N VAL A 34 5.05 1.13 -2.48
CA VAL A 34 4.23 1.71 -1.44
C VAL A 34 2.96 0.90 -1.25
N ILE A 35 2.32 0.56 -2.35
CA ILE A 35 1.07 -0.19 -2.29
C ILE A 35 1.30 -1.55 -1.65
N ASN A 36 2.38 -2.21 -2.03
CA ASN A 36 2.70 -3.51 -1.45
C ASN A 36 2.98 -3.41 0.05
N GLU A 37 3.68 -2.35 0.46
CA GLU A 37 3.93 -2.15 1.89
C GLU A 37 2.63 -1.96 2.64
N LEU A 38 1.72 -1.19 2.09
CA LEU A 38 0.44 -0.96 2.73
C LEU A 38 -0.38 -2.24 2.82
N ILE A 39 -0.36 -3.02 1.76
CA ILE A 39 -1.07 -4.29 1.75
C ILE A 39 -0.49 -5.23 2.79
N ASP A 40 0.83 -5.31 2.85
CA ASP A 40 1.49 -6.18 3.83
C ASP A 40 1.15 -5.76 5.24
N THR A 41 1.19 -4.46 5.49
CA THR A 41 0.88 -3.94 6.82
C THR A 41 -0.55 -4.29 7.20
N TYR A 42 -1.46 -4.08 6.29
CA TYR A 42 -2.86 -4.37 6.56
C TYR A 42 -3.08 -5.85 6.84
N GLN A 43 -2.48 -6.68 6.02
CA GLN A 43 -2.69 -8.12 6.15
C GLN A 43 -2.02 -8.68 7.39
N GLN A 44 -0.91 -8.11 7.80
CA GLN A 44 -0.26 -8.55 9.02
C GLN A 44 -1.11 -8.25 10.24
N ASN A 45 -1.80 -7.12 10.20
CA ASN A 45 -2.59 -6.71 11.36
C ASN A 45 -4.00 -7.23 11.33
N ASN A 46 -4.54 -7.49 10.15
CA ASN A 46 -5.95 -7.84 10.01
C ASN A 46 -6.16 -9.08 9.14
N CYS A 47 -5.14 -9.86 8.97
CA CYS A 47 -5.23 -10.95 8.00
C CYS A 47 -6.34 -11.93 8.32
N ALA A 48 -6.54 -12.20 9.56
CA ALA A 48 -7.58 -13.13 9.92
C ALA A 48 -8.95 -12.62 9.48
N HIS A 49 -9.10 -11.36 9.63
CA HIS A 49 -10.38 -10.75 9.30
C HIS A 49 -10.57 -10.66 7.79
N PHE A 50 -9.62 -10.05 7.14
CA PHE A 50 -9.73 -9.79 5.72
C PHE A 50 -9.53 -11.06 4.91
N GLY A 51 -8.53 -11.81 5.29
CA GLY A 51 -8.18 -13.00 4.56
C GLY A 51 -9.29 -14.02 4.60
N ALA A 52 -9.86 -14.16 5.73
CA ALA A 52 -10.94 -15.12 5.87
C ALA A 52 -12.09 -14.76 4.98
N ALA A 53 -12.34 -13.51 4.91
CA ALA A 53 -13.43 -13.07 4.06
C ALA A 53 -13.12 -13.37 2.62
N ALA A 54 -11.97 -13.02 2.26
CA ALA A 54 -11.61 -13.23 0.90
C ALA A 54 -11.46 -14.66 0.64
N GLY A 55 -11.07 -15.23 1.61
CA GLY A 55 -10.77 -16.45 1.23
C GLY A 55 -11.30 -17.22 1.03
N GLY A 56 -11.75 -16.65 1.46
CA GLY A 56 -12.01 -17.28 0.80
C GLY A 56 -10.92 -17.47 -0.04
N GLY A 57 -10.72 -16.76 -0.50
CA GLY A 57 -9.73 -16.74 -1.54
C GLY A 57 -8.63 -17.47 -1.29
#